data_d6459af32483a59e44b169be3d1d87e4
#
_entry.id   d6459af32483a59e44b169be3d1d87e4
#
_cell.length_a   1.000
_cell.length_b   1.000
_cell.length_c   1.000
_cell.angle_alpha   90.00
_cell.angle_beta   90.00
_cell.angle_gamma   90.00
#
_symmetry.space_group_name_H-M   'P 1'
#
loop_
_entity.id
_entity.type
_entity.pdbx_description
1 polymer ?
#
loop_
_entity_poly.entity_id
_entity_poly.type
_entity_poly.pdbx_seq_one_letter_code
_entity_poly.pdbx_strand_id
1 'polypeptide(L)'
;MAALPSLPTQAVGQTAKADFVNGNLEYAIDFGYRLKGARVYRTAALSTLTTGTWFLPNWDTNSYDTDGMHTAANILTVQTAGYWRIDGLVIIPPGAGLNMIDVRKNAAGSVAGGAEIVPSQVNDAYNRIPSIVLPFNQGDTVEMFIQQTSGSTQAMTVGAAFSFFQMTFEGI
;
A
#
# COMPACT_ATOMS: atom_id res chain seq x y z
N MET A 1 15.96 -16.25 7.90
CA MET A 1 16.71 -15.02 8.23
C MET A 1 17.62 -14.71 7.06
N ALA A 2 17.43 -13.58 6.38
CA ALA A 2 18.43 -13.10 5.44
C ALA A 2 19.69 -12.77 6.24
N ALA A 3 20.84 -13.28 5.84
CA ALA A 3 22.10 -12.93 6.44
C ALA A 3 22.33 -11.42 6.24
N LEU A 4 22.68 -10.71 7.30
CA LEU A 4 23.16 -9.34 7.15
C LEU A 4 24.38 -9.36 6.22
N PRO A 5 24.48 -8.41 5.28
CA PRO A 5 25.66 -8.31 4.45
C PRO A 5 26.89 -8.14 5.33
N SER A 6 27.94 -8.89 5.03
CA SER A 6 29.19 -8.78 5.75
C SER A 6 29.77 -7.39 5.57
N LEU A 7 30.02 -6.69 6.69
CA LEU A 7 30.77 -5.44 6.64
C LEU A 7 32.16 -5.72 6.07
N PRO A 8 32.69 -4.83 5.22
CA PRO A 8 34.06 -4.95 4.74
C PRO A 8 35.02 -4.92 5.92
N THR A 9 35.85 -5.92 6.02
CA THR A 9 36.87 -6.02 7.08
C THR A 9 38.03 -5.09 6.79
N GLN A 10 38.32 -4.21 7.74
CA GLN A 10 39.52 -3.36 7.68
C GLN A 10 40.73 -4.18 8.17
N ALA A 11 41.84 -4.12 7.42
CA ALA A 11 43.06 -4.77 7.85
C ALA A 11 43.61 -4.08 9.10
N VAL A 12 44.16 -4.89 10.02
CA VAL A 12 44.79 -4.39 11.26
C VAL A 12 45.91 -3.40 10.89
N GLY A 13 45.84 -2.18 11.46
CA GLY A 13 46.84 -1.12 11.23
C GLY A 13 46.48 -0.11 10.14
N GLN A 14 45.35 -0.23 9.47
CA GLN A 14 44.86 0.81 8.54
C GLN A 14 44.05 1.87 9.31
N THR A 15 44.36 3.14 9.01
CA THR A 15 43.52 4.24 9.47
C THR A 15 42.15 4.18 8.74
N ALA A 16 41.08 4.23 9.50
CA ALA A 16 39.74 4.28 8.92
C ALA A 16 39.63 5.53 8.06
N LYS A 17 39.32 5.35 6.76
CA LYS A 17 39.04 6.48 5.89
C LYS A 17 37.61 6.96 6.13
N ALA A 18 37.39 8.27 6.03
CA ALA A 18 36.07 8.87 6.22
C ALA A 18 35.01 8.23 5.29
N ASP A 19 35.38 7.92 4.05
CA ASP A 19 34.52 7.29 3.07
C ASP A 19 34.05 5.89 3.49
N PHE A 20 34.92 5.11 4.17
CA PHE A 20 34.58 3.80 4.69
C PHE A 20 33.58 3.89 5.84
N VAL A 21 33.78 4.85 6.75
CA VAL A 21 32.85 5.07 7.87
C VAL A 21 31.51 5.61 7.38
N ASN A 22 31.53 6.60 6.50
CA ASN A 22 30.31 7.23 5.96
C ASN A 22 29.49 6.24 5.14
N GLY A 23 30.12 5.49 4.22
CA GLY A 23 29.41 4.51 3.40
C GLY A 23 28.74 3.41 4.23
N ASN A 24 29.39 2.93 5.30
CA ASN A 24 28.77 1.95 6.19
C ASN A 24 27.66 2.55 7.04
N LEU A 25 27.80 3.80 7.48
CA LEU A 25 26.78 4.50 8.24
C LEU A 25 25.55 4.80 7.38
N GLU A 26 25.75 5.28 6.15
CA GLU A 26 24.66 5.49 5.19
C GLU A 26 23.93 4.19 4.90
N TYR A 27 24.65 3.10 4.69
CA TYR A 27 24.05 1.79 4.47
C TYR A 27 23.24 1.30 5.70
N ALA A 28 23.78 1.48 6.91
CA ALA A 28 23.09 1.11 8.15
C ALA A 28 21.83 1.97 8.38
N ILE A 29 21.91 3.26 8.05
CA ILE A 29 20.78 4.19 8.13
C ILE A 29 19.71 3.81 7.08
N ASP A 30 20.09 3.56 5.85
CA ASP A 30 19.18 3.16 4.79
C ASP A 30 18.48 1.83 5.11
N PHE A 31 19.22 0.86 5.64
CA PHE A 31 18.67 -0.43 6.03
C PHE A 31 17.77 -0.36 7.28
N GLY A 32 18.14 0.48 8.27
CA GLY A 32 17.47 0.54 9.55
C GLY A 32 16.33 1.56 9.66
N TYR A 33 16.29 2.58 8.81
CA TYR A 33 15.38 3.72 9.00
C TYR A 33 14.45 4.00 7.81
N ARG A 34 14.71 3.47 6.64
CA ARG A 34 13.73 3.58 5.55
C ARG A 34 12.70 2.47 5.67
N LEU A 35 11.57 2.80 6.22
CA LEU A 35 10.40 1.94 6.13
C LEU A 35 10.06 1.77 4.65
N LYS A 36 10.29 0.56 4.11
CA LYS A 36 9.86 0.22 2.76
C LYS A 36 8.35 0.25 2.71
N GLY A 37 7.82 0.86 1.65
CA GLY A 37 6.38 0.92 1.49
C GLY A 37 5.92 2.01 0.56
N ALA A 38 4.63 2.03 0.33
CA ALA A 38 3.95 3.06 -0.42
C ALA A 38 2.64 3.46 0.27
N ARG A 39 2.34 4.74 0.22
CA ARG A 39 1.02 5.28 0.53
C ARG A 39 0.57 6.14 -0.63
N VAL A 40 -0.54 5.74 -1.21
CA VAL A 40 -1.15 6.39 -2.36
C VAL A 40 -2.51 6.96 -1.97
N TYR A 41 -2.90 8.03 -2.64
CA TYR A 41 -4.19 8.66 -2.45
C TYR A 41 -4.69 9.27 -3.77
N ARG A 42 -5.92 9.74 -3.76
CA ARG A 42 -6.52 10.37 -4.93
C ARG A 42 -6.75 11.84 -4.68
N THR A 43 -6.36 12.69 -5.63
CA THR A 43 -6.64 14.14 -5.64
C THR A 43 -7.78 14.50 -6.59
N ALA A 44 -7.92 13.78 -7.69
CA ALA A 44 -8.98 14.01 -8.64
C ALA A 44 -10.34 13.53 -8.09
N ALA A 45 -11.35 14.39 -8.14
CA ALA A 45 -12.70 14.04 -7.69
C ALA A 45 -13.21 12.76 -8.37
N LEU A 46 -13.89 11.92 -7.60
CA LEU A 46 -14.57 10.72 -8.09
C LEU A 46 -16.03 10.80 -7.68
N SER A 47 -16.88 11.09 -8.66
CA SER A 47 -18.30 11.36 -8.44
C SER A 47 -19.24 10.28 -8.98
N THR A 48 -18.71 9.12 -9.36
CA THR A 48 -19.46 8.13 -10.17
C THR A 48 -19.39 6.71 -9.64
N LEU A 49 -19.40 6.53 -8.31
CA LEU A 49 -19.55 5.19 -7.73
C LEU A 49 -20.98 4.71 -7.96
N THR A 50 -21.18 3.89 -8.97
CA THR A 50 -22.49 3.28 -9.27
C THR A 50 -22.84 2.24 -8.22
N THR A 51 -24.08 2.25 -7.77
CA THR A 51 -24.57 1.30 -6.77
C THR A 51 -24.43 -0.15 -7.25
N GLY A 52 -24.02 -1.04 -6.36
CA GLY A 52 -23.87 -2.47 -6.64
C GLY A 52 -22.70 -2.85 -7.54
N THR A 53 -21.86 -1.89 -7.95
CA THR A 53 -20.73 -2.15 -8.83
C THR A 53 -19.42 -1.99 -8.10
N TRP A 54 -18.51 -2.96 -8.23
CA TRP A 54 -17.14 -2.84 -7.77
C TRP A 54 -16.38 -1.81 -8.60
N PHE A 55 -15.69 -0.94 -7.95
CA PHE A 55 -14.87 0.12 -8.54
C PHE A 55 -13.44 0.00 -8.03
N LEU A 56 -12.48 0.09 -8.94
CA LEU A 56 -11.05 0.13 -8.63
C LEU A 56 -10.56 1.58 -8.74
N PRO A 57 -10.27 2.25 -7.62
CA PRO A 57 -9.80 3.63 -7.64
C PRO A 57 -8.48 3.77 -8.39
N ASN A 58 -8.38 4.86 -9.15
CA ASN A 58 -7.12 5.30 -9.70
C ASN A 58 -6.44 6.23 -8.66
N TRP A 59 -5.41 5.73 -8.02
CA TRP A 59 -4.61 6.49 -7.06
C TRP A 59 -3.61 7.35 -7.82
N ASP A 60 -3.84 8.65 -7.89
CA ASP A 60 -3.10 9.56 -8.77
C ASP A 60 -1.88 10.22 -8.10
N THR A 61 -1.70 10.04 -6.80
CA THR A 61 -0.66 10.75 -6.04
C THR A 61 -0.06 9.84 -4.94
N ASN A 62 1.25 9.94 -4.77
CA ASN A 62 1.97 9.30 -3.66
C ASN A 62 2.15 10.27 -2.50
N SER A 63 1.81 9.86 -1.28
CA SER A 63 2.34 10.51 -0.07
C SER A 63 3.81 10.15 0.11
N TYR A 64 4.11 8.88 -0.12
CA TYR A 64 5.46 8.33 -0.26
C TYR A 64 5.40 7.02 -1.06
N ASP A 65 6.52 6.68 -1.66
CA ASP A 65 6.78 5.38 -2.29
C ASP A 65 8.30 5.12 -2.24
N THR A 66 8.73 4.48 -1.17
CA THR A 66 10.16 4.28 -0.88
C THR A 66 10.73 3.01 -1.51
N ASP A 67 9.88 2.15 -2.06
CA ASP A 67 10.26 0.87 -2.67
C ASP A 67 9.81 0.76 -4.15
N GLY A 68 9.29 1.85 -4.75
CA GLY A 68 8.83 1.85 -6.14
C GLY A 68 7.63 0.94 -6.39
N MET A 69 6.72 0.86 -5.43
CA MET A 69 5.57 -0.06 -5.47
C MET A 69 4.43 0.43 -6.35
N HIS A 70 4.24 1.74 -6.48
CA HIS A 70 3.15 2.34 -7.26
C HIS A 70 3.50 2.33 -8.75
N THR A 71 3.45 1.15 -9.34
CA THR A 71 3.85 0.90 -10.74
C THR A 71 2.77 1.22 -11.76
N ALA A 72 1.51 1.25 -11.32
CA ALA A 72 0.36 1.65 -12.13
C ALA A 72 -0.67 2.34 -11.22
N ALA A 73 -1.48 3.18 -11.79
CA ALA A 73 -2.38 4.10 -11.07
C ALA A 73 -3.34 3.46 -10.06
N ASN A 74 -3.56 2.18 -10.12
CA ASN A 74 -4.51 1.44 -9.27
C ASN A 74 -3.88 0.22 -8.56
N ILE A 75 -2.58 0.02 -8.70
CA ILE A 75 -1.87 -1.18 -8.26
C ILE A 75 -0.66 -0.80 -7.41
N LEU A 76 -0.48 -1.48 -6.27
CA LEU A 76 0.79 -1.53 -5.57
C LEU A 76 1.46 -2.87 -5.87
N THR A 77 2.67 -2.84 -6.43
CA THR A 77 3.45 -4.05 -6.76
C THR A 77 4.53 -4.25 -5.70
N VAL A 78 4.54 -5.40 -5.08
CA VAL A 78 5.53 -5.76 -4.05
C VAL A 78 6.92 -5.93 -4.66
N GLN A 79 7.88 -5.12 -4.23
CA GLN A 79 9.25 -5.15 -4.72
C GLN A 79 10.18 -6.05 -3.89
N THR A 80 9.83 -6.27 -2.63
CA THR A 80 10.61 -7.09 -1.69
C THR A 80 9.72 -8.16 -1.09
N ALA A 81 10.08 -9.43 -1.22
CA ALA A 81 9.34 -10.52 -0.58
C ALA A 81 9.40 -10.42 0.95
N GLY A 82 8.32 -10.75 1.64
CA GLY A 82 8.24 -10.71 3.10
C GLY A 82 6.84 -10.39 3.61
N TYR A 83 6.76 -10.01 4.88
CA TYR A 83 5.50 -9.62 5.52
C TYR A 83 5.22 -8.14 5.30
N TRP A 84 4.00 -7.83 4.92
CA TRP A 84 3.55 -6.48 4.62
C TRP A 84 2.27 -6.17 5.37
N ARG A 85 2.25 -5.03 6.03
CA ARG A 85 1.03 -4.47 6.61
C ARG A 85 0.25 -3.74 5.53
N ILE A 86 -1.04 -4.00 5.47
CA ILE A 86 -1.99 -3.34 4.59
C ILE A 86 -2.89 -2.47 5.43
N ASP A 87 -3.02 -1.22 5.06
CA ASP A 87 -3.92 -0.24 5.65
C ASP A 87 -4.65 0.54 4.56
N GLY A 88 -5.85 1.01 4.85
CA GLY A 88 -6.58 1.86 3.93
C GLY A 88 -7.78 2.52 4.57
N LEU A 89 -8.16 3.61 3.98
CA LEU A 89 -9.37 4.36 4.33
C LEU A 89 -10.01 4.85 3.04
N VAL A 90 -11.32 4.67 2.95
CA VAL A 90 -12.14 5.30 1.91
C VAL A 90 -13.33 5.98 2.57
N ILE A 91 -13.55 7.23 2.24
CA ILE A 91 -14.72 7.97 2.70
C ILE A 91 -15.71 8.08 1.55
N ILE A 92 -16.88 7.47 1.75
CA ILE A 92 -18.04 7.57 0.88
C ILE A 92 -19.16 8.15 1.74
N PRO A 93 -19.90 9.19 1.31
CA PRO A 93 -20.99 9.73 2.10
C PRO A 93 -21.96 8.65 2.54
N PRO A 94 -22.50 8.72 3.77
CA PRO A 94 -23.45 7.74 4.26
C PRO A 94 -24.71 7.75 3.39
N GLY A 95 -25.20 6.56 3.07
CA GLY A 95 -26.42 6.36 2.28
C GLY A 95 -27.25 5.21 2.85
N ALA A 96 -28.38 4.92 2.25
CA ALA A 96 -29.20 3.76 2.63
C ALA A 96 -28.58 2.49 2.03
N GLY A 97 -27.52 1.97 2.61
CA GLY A 97 -26.86 0.76 2.10
C GLY A 97 -25.51 0.52 2.75
N LEU A 98 -24.81 -0.46 2.25
CA LEU A 98 -23.47 -0.82 2.73
C LEU A 98 -22.42 -0.18 1.84
N ASN A 99 -21.33 0.23 2.45
CA ASN A 99 -20.07 0.51 1.80
C ASN A 99 -19.13 -0.69 2.03
N MET A 100 -18.43 -1.12 1.00
CA MET A 100 -17.56 -2.29 1.05
C MET A 100 -16.19 -1.95 0.49
N ILE A 101 -15.16 -2.45 1.16
CA ILE A 101 -13.80 -2.49 0.63
C ILE A 101 -13.41 -3.95 0.45
N ASP A 102 -12.74 -4.24 -0.64
CA ASP A 102 -12.19 -5.55 -0.95
C ASP A 102 -10.75 -5.36 -1.43
N VAL A 103 -9.79 -5.89 -0.68
CA VAL A 103 -8.38 -5.89 -1.08
C VAL A 103 -8.04 -7.22 -1.68
N ARG A 104 -7.47 -7.20 -2.86
CA ARG A 104 -7.15 -8.39 -3.63
C ARG A 104 -5.68 -8.45 -3.98
N LYS A 105 -5.19 -9.69 -3.96
CA LYS A 105 -3.86 -10.04 -4.41
C LYS A 105 -3.93 -10.57 -5.85
N ASN A 106 -3.05 -10.05 -6.71
CA ASN A 106 -2.89 -10.49 -8.11
C ASN A 106 -4.18 -10.39 -8.95
N ALA A 107 -5.02 -9.38 -8.67
CA ALA A 107 -6.24 -9.12 -9.44
C ALA A 107 -5.93 -8.55 -10.84
N ALA A 108 -4.80 -7.87 -11.01
CA ALA A 108 -4.37 -7.26 -12.27
C ALA A 108 -5.43 -6.34 -12.91
N GLY A 109 -6.11 -5.54 -12.09
CA GLY A 109 -7.17 -4.62 -12.52
C GLY A 109 -8.55 -5.27 -12.72
N SER A 110 -8.67 -6.59 -12.52
CA SER A 110 -9.91 -7.31 -12.75
C SER A 110 -10.66 -7.59 -11.44
N VAL A 111 -11.91 -7.15 -11.34
CA VAL A 111 -12.80 -7.46 -10.22
C VAL A 111 -13.11 -8.97 -10.08
N ALA A 112 -12.90 -9.73 -11.15
CA ALA A 112 -13.07 -11.18 -11.15
C ALA A 112 -11.76 -11.96 -10.92
N GLY A 113 -10.62 -11.24 -10.92
CA GLY A 113 -9.28 -11.86 -10.77
C GLY A 113 -8.75 -11.76 -9.35
N GLY A 114 -7.66 -12.51 -9.12
CA GLY A 114 -6.90 -12.47 -7.87
C GLY A 114 -7.59 -13.15 -6.69
N ALA A 115 -6.92 -13.10 -5.55
CA ALA A 115 -7.43 -13.61 -4.29
C ALA A 115 -7.89 -12.45 -3.39
N GLU A 116 -9.12 -12.50 -2.91
CA GLU A 116 -9.63 -11.60 -1.89
C GLU A 116 -8.87 -11.86 -0.58
N ILE A 117 -8.27 -10.83 -0.02
CA ILE A 117 -7.44 -10.95 1.18
C ILE A 117 -7.97 -10.13 2.36
N VAL A 118 -8.74 -9.08 2.11
CA VAL A 118 -9.33 -8.26 3.18
C VAL A 118 -10.72 -7.76 2.75
N PRO A 119 -11.79 -8.47 3.08
CA PRO A 119 -13.14 -7.94 2.93
C PRO A 119 -13.48 -7.02 4.10
N SER A 120 -14.17 -5.92 3.84
CA SER A 120 -14.72 -5.03 4.85
C SER A 120 -16.08 -4.49 4.40
N GLN A 121 -17.07 -4.55 5.27
CA GLN A 121 -18.42 -4.04 5.03
C GLN A 121 -18.86 -3.19 6.20
N VAL A 122 -19.22 -1.95 5.96
CA VAL A 122 -19.72 -1.05 6.99
C VAL A 122 -20.86 -0.17 6.44
N ASN A 123 -21.79 0.18 7.30
CA ASN A 123 -22.82 1.18 7.00
C ASN A 123 -22.41 2.52 7.63
N ASP A 124 -21.25 3.02 7.23
CA ASP A 124 -20.68 4.28 7.70
C ASP A 124 -20.01 5.01 6.53
N ALA A 125 -19.76 6.30 6.70
CA ALA A 125 -18.97 7.07 5.76
C ALA A 125 -17.50 6.63 5.73
N TYR A 126 -16.97 6.19 6.86
CA TYR A 126 -15.56 5.83 7.04
C TYR A 126 -15.34 4.32 6.88
N ASN A 127 -14.93 3.92 5.71
CA ASN A 127 -14.60 2.52 5.43
C ASN A 127 -13.10 2.32 5.63
N ARG A 128 -12.73 1.49 6.60
CA ARG A 128 -11.35 1.19 6.94
C ARG A 128 -11.03 -0.27 6.65
N ILE A 129 -9.86 -0.51 6.07
CA ILE A 129 -9.25 -1.83 6.10
C ILE A 129 -8.76 -2.05 7.53
N PRO A 130 -9.15 -3.14 8.22
CA PRO A 130 -8.47 -3.54 9.44
C PRO A 130 -6.99 -3.74 9.11
N SER A 131 -6.11 -3.08 9.86
CA SER A 131 -4.67 -3.25 9.66
C SER A 131 -4.31 -4.73 9.75
N ILE A 132 -3.80 -5.31 8.67
CA ILE A 132 -3.49 -6.74 8.57
C ILE A 132 -2.10 -6.94 8.01
N VAL A 133 -1.38 -7.92 8.55
CA VAL A 133 -0.04 -8.30 8.09
C VAL A 133 -0.11 -9.64 7.38
N LEU A 134 0.33 -9.68 6.12
CA LEU A 134 0.29 -10.87 5.27
C LEU A 134 1.63 -11.07 4.55
N PRO A 135 1.97 -12.32 4.19
CA PRO A 135 3.15 -12.61 3.37
C PRO A 135 2.88 -12.35 1.89
N PHE A 136 3.85 -11.71 1.24
CA PHE A 136 3.87 -11.48 -0.20
C PHE A 136 5.19 -11.89 -0.82
N ASN A 137 5.15 -12.32 -2.07
CA ASN A 137 6.32 -12.54 -2.90
C ASN A 137 6.63 -11.27 -3.70
N GLN A 138 7.89 -11.12 -4.11
CA GLN A 138 8.24 -10.09 -5.08
C GLN A 138 7.43 -10.29 -6.38
N GLY A 139 6.88 -9.20 -6.89
CA GLY A 139 6.03 -9.19 -8.08
C GLY A 139 4.53 -9.39 -7.80
N ASP A 140 4.13 -9.78 -6.58
CA ASP A 140 2.71 -9.79 -6.23
C ASP A 140 2.13 -8.38 -6.35
N THR A 141 0.92 -8.28 -6.89
CA THR A 141 0.17 -7.02 -6.96
C THR A 141 -0.92 -6.97 -5.91
N VAL A 142 -1.19 -5.78 -5.38
CA VAL A 142 -2.24 -5.55 -4.39
C VAL A 142 -3.09 -4.38 -4.85
N GLU A 143 -4.40 -4.57 -4.83
CA GLU A 143 -5.41 -3.65 -5.33
C GLU A 143 -6.54 -3.51 -4.32
N MET A 144 -7.04 -2.29 -4.13
CA MET A 144 -8.17 -2.02 -3.25
C MET A 144 -9.39 -1.64 -4.07
N PHE A 145 -10.39 -2.49 -4.05
CA PHE A 145 -11.69 -2.27 -4.67
C PHE A 145 -12.68 -1.69 -3.67
N ILE A 146 -13.60 -0.88 -4.16
CA ILE A 146 -14.68 -0.30 -3.37
C ILE A 146 -16.03 -0.54 -4.04
N GLN A 147 -17.08 -0.73 -3.23
CA GLN A 147 -18.46 -0.82 -3.69
C GLN A 147 -19.38 -0.12 -2.70
N GLN A 148 -20.48 0.43 -3.19
CA GLN A 148 -21.55 0.94 -2.36
C GLN A 148 -22.91 0.41 -2.86
N THR A 149 -23.89 0.31 -1.96
CA THR A 149 -25.22 -0.23 -2.28
C THR A 149 -26.36 0.73 -1.89
N SER A 150 -26.12 2.04 -1.95
CA SER A 150 -27.07 3.06 -1.51
C SER A 150 -28.31 3.23 -2.40
N GLY A 151 -28.34 2.59 -3.57
CA GLY A 151 -29.41 2.77 -4.57
C GLY A 151 -29.23 3.98 -5.47
N SER A 152 -28.20 4.81 -5.24
CA SER A 152 -27.87 5.99 -6.04
C SER A 152 -26.38 6.07 -6.34
N THR A 153 -25.98 6.92 -7.27
CA THR A 153 -24.57 7.20 -7.52
C THR A 153 -24.00 8.03 -6.37
N GLN A 154 -22.82 7.63 -5.86
CA GLN A 154 -22.11 8.31 -4.78
C GLN A 154 -20.77 8.87 -5.27
N ALA A 155 -20.20 9.76 -4.47
CA ALA A 155 -18.86 10.29 -4.66
C ALA A 155 -17.92 9.77 -3.57
N MET A 156 -16.68 9.52 -3.92
CA MET A 156 -15.61 9.26 -2.94
C MET A 156 -14.97 10.61 -2.53
N THR A 157 -14.80 10.85 -1.24
CA THR A 157 -14.03 11.99 -0.75
C THR A 157 -12.56 11.77 -1.04
N VAL A 158 -11.91 12.76 -1.66
CA VAL A 158 -10.51 12.67 -2.11
C VAL A 158 -9.56 13.42 -1.18
N GLY A 159 -8.27 13.10 -1.26
CA GLY A 159 -7.19 13.71 -0.48
C GLY A 159 -6.52 12.73 0.49
N ALA A 160 -5.25 12.98 0.80
CA ALA A 160 -4.39 12.09 1.58
C ALA A 160 -4.91 11.75 2.99
N ALA A 161 -5.72 12.65 3.59
CA ALA A 161 -6.32 12.44 4.91
C ALA A 161 -7.66 11.68 4.86
N PHE A 162 -8.28 11.56 3.69
CA PHE A 162 -9.66 11.08 3.55
C PHE A 162 -9.77 9.74 2.84
N SER A 163 -9.01 9.54 1.76
CA SER A 163 -9.04 8.28 1.04
C SER A 163 -7.64 7.93 0.58
N PHE A 164 -7.12 6.83 1.12
CA PHE A 164 -5.77 6.36 0.83
C PHE A 164 -5.68 4.83 0.88
N PHE A 165 -4.66 4.31 0.25
CA PHE A 165 -4.25 2.92 0.32
C PHE A 165 -2.76 2.86 0.64
N GLN A 166 -2.36 1.97 1.55
CA GLN A 166 -1.00 1.92 2.06
C GLN A 166 -0.54 0.49 2.27
N MET A 167 0.71 0.24 1.94
CA MET A 167 1.44 -0.96 2.34
C MET A 167 2.77 -0.58 2.99
N THR A 168 3.10 -1.24 4.10
CA THR A 168 4.35 -1.03 4.84
C THR A 168 5.00 -2.37 5.11
N PHE A 169 6.31 -2.47 4.86
CA PHE A 169 7.10 -3.68 5.09
C PHE A 169 7.34 -3.90 6.58
N GLU A 170 7.08 -5.11 7.05
CA GLU A 170 7.23 -5.49 8.47
C GLU A 170 8.42 -6.42 8.71
N GLY A 171 8.98 -7.01 7.64
CA GLY A 171 10.13 -7.91 7.76
C GLY A 171 10.03 -9.15 6.88
N ILE A 172 10.97 -10.06 7.08
CA ILE A 172 11.12 -11.32 6.34
C ILE A 172 10.73 -12.48 7.27
#